data_602ad8a7c655711a11943d0f4b498e0e
#
_entry.id   602ad8a7c655711a11943d0f4b498e0e
#
_cell.length_a   1.000
_cell.length_b   1.000
_cell.length_c   1.000
_cell.angle_alpha   90.00
_cell.angle_beta   90.00
_cell.angle_gamma   90.00
#
_symmetry.space_group_name_H-M   'P 1'
#
loop_
_entity.id
_entity.type
_entity.pdbx_description
1 polymer ?
#
loop_
_entity_poly.entity_id
_entity_poly.type
_entity_poly.pdbx_seq_one_letter_code
_entity_poly.pdbx_strand_id
1 'polypeptide(L)' 'MHTAPDIADCIRQNLIQYFHDLNGETPCGVYEMVLLQVEKPLLAHIMDECGGNQSKAAEMLGLNRNTLRKKLLQHKLLD' A
#
# COMPACT_ATOMS: atom_id res chain seq x y z
N MET A 1 -0.58 -2.85 24.88
CA MET A 1 -1.76 -2.94 23.99
C MET A 1 -1.73 -1.85 22.95
N HIS A 2 -1.90 -2.25 21.74
CA HIS A 2 -1.85 -1.34 20.60
C HIS A 2 -3.18 -0.57 20.50
N THR A 3 -3.12 0.75 20.44
CA THR A 3 -4.32 1.60 20.43
C THR A 3 -4.60 2.26 19.09
N ALA A 4 -3.71 2.11 18.12
CA ALA A 4 -3.93 2.69 16.80
C ALA A 4 -5.08 1.98 16.09
N PRO A 5 -5.85 2.68 15.25
CA PRO A 5 -6.86 2.02 14.44
C PRO A 5 -6.20 0.98 13.53
N ASP A 6 -6.85 -0.14 13.34
CA ASP A 6 -6.29 -1.16 12.48
C ASP A 6 -6.48 -0.79 11.00
N ILE A 7 -5.80 -1.52 10.13
CA ILE A 7 -5.85 -1.25 8.70
C ILE A 7 -7.25 -1.41 8.14
N ALA A 8 -7.98 -2.41 8.65
CA ALA A 8 -9.34 -2.67 8.18
C ALA A 8 -10.25 -1.47 8.42
N ASP A 9 -10.15 -0.86 9.60
CA ASP A 9 -10.96 0.31 9.92
C ASP A 9 -10.58 1.50 9.04
N CYS A 10 -9.29 1.71 8.81
CA CYS A 10 -8.83 2.79 7.94
C CYS A 10 -9.37 2.63 6.53
N ILE A 11 -9.32 1.42 5.99
CA ILE A 11 -9.82 1.15 4.64
C ILE A 11 -11.32 1.38 4.58
N ARG A 12 -12.05 0.89 5.59
CA ARG A 12 -13.50 1.04 5.62
C ARG A 12 -13.89 2.52 5.63
N GLN A 13 -13.23 3.32 6.45
CA GLN A 13 -13.53 4.74 6.54
C GLN A 13 -13.20 5.48 5.24
N ASN A 14 -12.08 5.14 4.63
CA ASN A 14 -11.72 5.72 3.34
C ASN A 14 -12.74 5.37 2.26
N LEU A 15 -13.24 4.15 2.26
CA LEU A 15 -14.25 3.74 1.29
C LEU A 15 -15.57 4.43 1.51
N ILE A 16 -15.97 4.63 2.76
CA ILE A 16 -17.20 5.37 3.07
C ILE A 16 -17.12 6.77 2.48
N GLN A 17 -15.98 7.45 2.66
CA GLN A 17 -15.77 8.77 2.12
C GLN A 17 -15.74 8.75 0.58
N TYR A 18 -15.08 7.76 0.01
CA TYR A 18 -15.00 7.61 -1.44
C TYR A 18 -16.40 7.47 -2.07
N PHE A 19 -17.23 6.59 -1.51
CA PHE A 19 -18.59 6.40 -2.03
C PHE A 19 -19.45 7.63 -1.84
N HIS A 20 -19.26 8.33 -0.73
CA HIS A 20 -19.96 9.60 -0.51
C HIS A 20 -19.58 10.63 -1.59
N ASP A 21 -18.28 10.72 -1.89
CA ASP A 21 -17.77 11.70 -2.86
C ASP A 21 -18.15 11.37 -4.31
N LEU A 22 -18.45 10.10 -4.59
CA LEU A 22 -18.91 9.70 -5.91
C LEU A 22 -20.25 10.33 -6.28
N ASN A 23 -21.04 10.65 -5.26
CA ASN A 23 -22.32 11.32 -5.46
C ASN A 23 -23.22 10.60 -6.46
N GLY A 24 -23.33 9.28 -6.31
CA GLY A 24 -24.19 8.46 -7.15
C GLY A 24 -23.54 7.88 -8.40
N GLU A 25 -22.32 8.27 -8.71
CA GLU A 25 -21.62 7.69 -9.85
C GLU A 25 -21.19 6.26 -9.55
N THR A 26 -21.05 5.46 -10.60
CA THR A 26 -20.65 4.07 -10.46
C THR A 26 -19.16 3.97 -10.13
N PRO A 27 -18.78 3.29 -9.06
CA PRO A 27 -17.36 3.11 -8.76
C PRO A 27 -16.68 2.22 -9.78
N CYS A 28 -15.40 2.47 -10.01
CA CYS A 28 -14.60 1.73 -10.97
C CYS A 28 -13.18 1.59 -10.45
N GLY A 29 -12.61 0.38 -10.59
CA GLY A 29 -11.22 0.15 -10.21
C GLY A 29 -10.94 0.29 -8.73
N VAL A 30 -11.90 -0.01 -7.88
CA VAL A 30 -11.76 0.16 -6.43
C VAL A 30 -10.64 -0.71 -5.85
N TYR A 31 -10.53 -1.94 -6.32
CA TYR A 31 -9.48 -2.84 -5.83
C TYR A 31 -8.10 -2.25 -6.05
N GLU A 32 -7.81 -1.85 -7.28
CA GLU A 32 -6.51 -1.27 -7.64
C GLU A 32 -6.26 0.02 -6.87
N MET A 33 -7.27 0.86 -6.75
CA MET A 33 -7.16 2.13 -6.04
C MET A 33 -6.74 1.92 -4.58
N VAL A 34 -7.42 1.02 -3.89
CA VAL A 34 -7.12 0.75 -2.49
C VAL A 34 -5.75 0.08 -2.35
N LEU A 35 -5.46 -0.88 -3.21
CA LEU A 35 -4.20 -1.61 -3.17
C LEU A 35 -3.00 -0.67 -3.31
N LEU A 36 -3.07 0.27 -4.24
CA LEU A 36 -1.98 1.22 -4.46
C LEU A 36 -1.77 2.13 -3.25
N GLN A 37 -2.86 2.55 -2.61
CA GLN A 37 -2.76 3.41 -1.44
C GLN A 37 -2.17 2.70 -0.22
N VAL A 38 -2.44 1.42 -0.07
CA VAL A 38 -1.89 0.62 1.01
C VAL A 38 -0.45 0.23 0.71
N GLU A 39 -0.16 -0.11 -0.52
CA GLU A 39 1.13 -0.65 -0.93
C GLU A 39 2.26 0.37 -0.79
N LYS A 40 2.04 1.61 -1.17
CA LYS A 40 3.11 2.60 -1.14
C LYS A 40 3.69 2.84 0.26
N PRO A 41 2.88 3.16 1.28
CA PRO A 41 3.43 3.35 2.62
C PRO A 41 4.01 2.05 3.20
N LEU A 42 3.42 0.90 2.86
CA LEU A 42 3.94 -0.37 3.31
C LEU A 42 5.36 -0.58 2.79
N LEU A 43 5.55 -0.43 1.48
CA LEU A 43 6.86 -0.64 0.87
C LEU A 43 7.89 0.39 1.35
N ALA A 44 7.47 1.64 1.47
CA ALA A 44 8.37 2.70 1.91
C ALA A 44 8.89 2.43 3.33
N HIS A 45 8.00 2.02 4.22
CA HIS A 45 8.40 1.75 5.60
C HIS A 45 9.32 0.54 5.69
N ILE A 46 9.00 -0.54 4.98
CA ILE A 46 9.83 -1.74 5.00
C ILE A 46 11.21 -1.46 4.40
N MET A 47 11.29 -0.66 3.35
CA MET A 47 12.59 -0.27 2.78
C MET A 47 13.41 0.51 3.80
N ASP A 48 12.78 1.41 4.56
CA ASP A 48 13.44 2.14 5.62
C ASP A 48 13.99 1.20 6.68
N GLU A 49 13.17 0.24 7.13
CA GLU A 49 13.59 -0.73 8.13
C GLU A 49 14.78 -1.56 7.67
N CYS A 50 14.89 -1.76 6.37
CA CYS A 50 15.96 -2.57 5.78
C CYS A 50 17.15 -1.73 5.30
N GLY A 51 17.16 -0.42 5.56
CA GLY A 51 18.25 0.44 5.15
C GLY A 51 18.45 0.48 3.64
N GLY A 52 17.39 0.30 2.88
CA GLY A 52 17.45 0.31 1.42
C GLY A 52 17.84 -1.03 0.78
N ASN A 53 18.02 -2.07 1.57
CA ASN A 53 18.41 -3.38 1.05
C ASN A 53 17.19 -4.11 0.48
N GLN A 54 17.12 -4.19 -0.85
CA GLN A 54 15.96 -4.78 -1.53
C GLN A 54 15.82 -6.28 -1.27
N SER A 55 16.91 -7.01 -1.19
CA SER A 55 16.85 -8.45 -0.93
C SER A 55 16.26 -8.73 0.45
N LYS A 56 16.69 -7.96 1.44
CA LYS A 56 16.20 -8.10 2.80
C LYS A 56 14.74 -7.71 2.89
N ALA A 57 14.37 -6.63 2.22
CA ALA A 57 12.98 -6.16 2.19
C ALA A 57 12.06 -7.18 1.53
N ALA A 58 12.48 -7.75 0.41
CA ALA A 58 11.69 -8.77 -0.29
C ALA A 58 11.46 -9.98 0.61
N GLU A 59 12.49 -10.41 1.32
CA GLU A 59 12.38 -11.53 2.25
C GLU A 59 11.41 -11.19 3.37
N MET A 60 11.55 -10.01 3.95
CA MET A 60 10.67 -9.55 5.03
C MET A 60 9.21 -9.47 4.60
N LEU A 61 8.97 -9.03 3.37
CA LEU A 61 7.63 -8.90 2.82
C LEU A 61 7.05 -10.22 2.30
N GLY A 62 7.91 -11.21 2.08
CA GLY A 62 7.48 -12.46 1.48
C GLY A 62 7.27 -12.35 -0.03
N LEU A 63 7.99 -11.44 -0.67
CA LEU A 63 7.89 -11.21 -2.11
C LEU A 63 9.15 -11.66 -2.83
N ASN A 64 9.00 -12.01 -4.10
CA ASN A 64 10.14 -12.19 -4.98
C ASN A 64 10.83 -10.84 -5.18
N ARG A 65 12.17 -10.85 -5.25
CA ARG A 65 12.94 -9.61 -5.38
C ARG A 65 12.58 -8.81 -6.63
N ASN A 66 12.36 -9.50 -7.74
CA ASN A 66 11.98 -8.82 -8.98
C ASN A 66 10.60 -8.19 -8.87
N THR A 67 9.67 -8.88 -8.19
CA THR A 67 8.33 -8.34 -7.93
C THR A 67 8.42 -7.09 -7.08
N LEU A 68 9.22 -7.14 -6.03
CA LEU A 68 9.41 -5.96 -5.17
C LEU A 68 9.99 -4.80 -5.97
N ARG A 69 11.00 -5.05 -6.79
CA ARG A 69 11.63 -4.00 -7.58
C ARG A 69 10.62 -3.32 -8.51
N LYS A 70 9.78 -4.11 -9.17
CA LYS A 70 8.74 -3.55 -10.05
C LYS A 70 7.77 -2.66 -9.27
N LYS A 71 7.39 -3.09 -8.08
CA LYS A 71 6.48 -2.32 -7.24
C LYS A 71 7.12 -1.03 -6.75
N LEU A 72 8.40 -1.09 -6.39
CA LEU A 72 9.13 0.11 -5.96
C LEU A 72 9.20 1.14 -7.09
N LEU A 73 9.44 0.68 -8.31
CA LEU A 73 9.47 1.57 -9.46
C LEU A 73 8.08 2.15 -9.74
N GLN A 74 7.05 1.33 -9.65
CA GLN A 74 5.66 1.77 -9.85
C GLN A 74 5.28 2.88 -8.89
N HIS A 75 5.71 2.78 -7.64
CA HIS A 75 5.39 3.76 -6.60
C HIS A 75 6.41 4.90 -6.52
N LYS A 76 7.40 4.91 -7.42
CA LYS A 76 8.46 5.92 -7.45
C LYS A 76 9.26 5.97 -6.17
N LEU A 77 9.45 4.83 -5.56
CA LEU A 77 10.28 4.65 -4.38
C LEU A 77 11.71 4.22 -4.74
N LEU A 78 11.98 4.04 -6.01
CA LEU A 78 13.27 3.65 -6.56
C LEU A 78 13.48 4.41 -7.86
N ASP A 79 14.68 4.89 -8.06
CA ASP A 79 15.04 5.63 -9.28
C ASP A 79 15.26 4.71 -10.49
#